data_97488c4a1f29ac4a3d34dd9db075c9eb
#
_entry.id   97488c4a1f29ac4a3d34dd9db075c9eb
#
_cell.length_a   1.000
_cell.length_b   1.000
_cell.length_c   1.000
_cell.angle_alpha   90.00
_cell.angle_beta   90.00
_cell.angle_gamma   90.00
#
_symmetry.space_group_name_H-M   'P 1'
#
loop_
_entity.id
_entity.type
_entity.pdbx_description
1 polymer ?
#
loop_
_entity_poly.entity_id
_entity_poly.type
_entity_poly.pdbx_seq_one_letter_code
_entity_poly.pdbx_strand_id
1 'polypeptide(L)'
;KKEYQDIISQELGVKPMLIPSSLVSGQKRDRLYWFNWSCELPEDKKIFLKDIVEDGVVDRDKSFCIDANYWKGGNLRSYFVKNRRQLVFDNHRCIQVGIADIKGHDILKRVYAREGKAPTLNTMNGGNREPKVINGTKRWRALTPKECERLQTLPDDYTMFGDFETDENVNKTNDDYFIKDLSKTQRYKMLGNGFCVDVIAHILRSMPEE
;
A
#
# COMPACT_ATOMS: atom_id res chain seq x y z
N LYS A 1 -1.90 -20.41 -6.30
CA LYS A 1 -2.80 -21.32 -7.02
C LYS A 1 -3.30 -22.36 -6.00
N LYS A 2 -4.50 -22.90 -6.20
CA LYS A 2 -5.11 -23.88 -5.29
C LYS A 2 -4.22 -25.11 -5.09
N GLU A 3 -3.63 -25.60 -6.15
CA GLU A 3 -2.66 -26.70 -6.16
C GLU A 3 -1.52 -26.54 -5.12
N TYR A 4 -0.91 -25.36 -5.02
CA TYR A 4 0.14 -25.11 -4.02
C TYR A 4 -0.41 -25.06 -2.58
N GLN A 5 -1.65 -24.61 -2.41
CA GLN A 5 -2.30 -24.64 -1.09
C GLN A 5 -2.55 -26.08 -0.65
N ASP A 6 -2.98 -26.93 -1.56
CA ASP A 6 -3.26 -28.34 -1.30
C ASP A 6 -1.96 -29.09 -0.94
N ILE A 7 -0.86 -28.85 -1.67
CA ILE A 7 0.47 -29.41 -1.36
C ILE A 7 0.92 -28.98 0.04
N ILE A 8 0.91 -27.68 0.36
CA ILE A 8 1.32 -27.17 1.67
C ILE A 8 0.43 -27.76 2.78
N SER A 9 -0.88 -27.84 2.55
CA SER A 9 -1.82 -28.38 3.54
C SER A 9 -1.60 -29.87 3.78
N GLN A 10 -1.23 -30.62 2.76
CA GLN A 10 -0.90 -32.04 2.87
C GLN A 10 0.39 -32.23 3.65
N GLU A 11 1.45 -31.49 3.34
CA GLU A 11 2.73 -31.59 4.02
C GLU A 11 2.66 -31.18 5.52
N LEU A 12 1.88 -30.15 5.81
CA LEU A 12 1.71 -29.66 7.19
C LEU A 12 0.62 -30.39 7.98
N GLY A 13 -0.24 -31.17 7.31
CA GLY A 13 -1.37 -31.87 7.94
C GLY A 13 -2.50 -30.94 8.43
N VAL A 14 -2.50 -29.66 8.02
CA VAL A 14 -3.48 -28.66 8.45
C VAL A 14 -4.01 -27.84 7.29
N LYS A 15 -5.25 -27.38 7.41
CA LYS A 15 -5.86 -26.48 6.41
C LYS A 15 -5.50 -25.01 6.70
N PRO A 16 -5.31 -24.19 5.67
CA PRO A 16 -5.05 -22.78 5.88
C PRO A 16 -6.31 -22.02 6.30
N MET A 17 -6.10 -21.00 7.12
CA MET A 17 -7.09 -19.97 7.42
C MET A 17 -6.79 -18.71 6.60
N LEU A 18 -7.80 -18.17 5.92
CA LEU A 18 -7.71 -16.88 5.24
C LEU A 18 -7.97 -15.76 6.25
N ILE A 19 -6.99 -14.91 6.49
CA ILE A 19 -7.14 -13.74 7.37
C ILE A 19 -6.92 -12.46 6.56
N PRO A 20 -7.98 -11.65 6.37
CA PRO A 20 -7.85 -10.37 5.69
C PRO A 20 -7.27 -9.31 6.65
N SER A 21 -6.15 -8.69 6.28
CA SER A 21 -5.56 -7.61 7.09
C SER A 21 -6.45 -6.38 7.18
N SER A 22 -7.46 -6.26 6.32
CA SER A 22 -8.43 -5.16 6.38
C SER A 22 -9.24 -5.09 7.67
N LEU A 23 -9.29 -6.17 8.45
CA LEU A 23 -9.91 -6.18 9.77
C LEU A 23 -9.09 -5.38 10.81
N VAL A 24 -7.76 -5.38 10.68
CA VAL A 24 -6.86 -4.75 11.66
C VAL A 24 -6.02 -3.61 11.09
N SER A 25 -6.21 -3.26 9.80
CA SER A 25 -5.42 -2.26 9.10
C SER A 25 -6.23 -1.52 8.03
N GLY A 26 -5.70 -0.40 7.55
CA GLY A 26 -6.22 0.38 6.44
C GLY A 26 -5.93 -0.21 5.04
N GLN A 27 -5.46 -1.46 4.91
CA GLN A 27 -5.15 -2.08 3.63
C GLN A 27 -5.92 -3.38 3.37
N LYS A 28 -6.10 -3.72 2.08
CA LYS A 28 -6.53 -5.05 1.64
C LYS A 28 -5.29 -5.91 1.39
N ARG A 29 -5.05 -6.89 2.24
CA ARG A 29 -3.97 -7.86 2.13
C ARG A 29 -4.46 -9.20 2.67
N ASP A 30 -5.13 -9.94 1.84
CA ASP A 30 -5.66 -11.25 2.19
C ASP A 30 -4.54 -12.28 2.08
N ARG A 31 -4.29 -13.04 3.15
CA ARG A 31 -3.23 -14.06 3.21
C ARG A 31 -3.77 -15.33 3.85
N LEU A 32 -3.18 -16.44 3.43
CA LEU A 32 -3.41 -17.75 4.02
C LEU A 32 -2.35 -18.01 5.08
N TYR A 33 -2.79 -18.54 6.21
CA TYR A 33 -1.94 -18.91 7.32
C TYR A 33 -2.21 -20.36 7.72
N TRP A 34 -1.17 -21.14 7.94
CA TRP A 34 -1.24 -22.51 8.39
C TRP A 34 -0.74 -22.59 9.84
N PHE A 35 -1.56 -23.07 10.72
CA PHE A 35 -1.24 -23.31 12.14
C PHE A 35 -2.13 -24.45 12.66
N ASN A 36 -1.72 -25.09 13.74
CA ASN A 36 -2.33 -26.32 14.28
C ASN A 36 -3.17 -26.11 15.55
N TRP A 37 -3.59 -24.87 15.80
CA TRP A 37 -4.49 -24.53 16.92
C TRP A 37 -5.73 -23.80 16.43
N SER A 38 -6.71 -23.63 17.31
CA SER A 38 -7.93 -22.88 16.99
C SER A 38 -7.65 -21.38 17.05
N CYS A 39 -8.08 -20.66 16.04
CA CYS A 39 -7.99 -19.20 15.97
C CYS A 39 -9.24 -18.66 15.27
N GLU A 40 -9.87 -17.67 15.84
CA GLU A 40 -10.98 -16.95 15.19
C GLU A 40 -10.47 -15.80 14.34
N LEU A 41 -11.32 -15.21 13.49
CA LEU A 41 -10.97 -13.99 12.79
C LEU A 41 -10.84 -12.83 13.78
N PRO A 42 -9.86 -11.92 13.58
CA PRO A 42 -9.75 -10.72 14.40
C PRO A 42 -10.99 -9.84 14.24
N GLU A 43 -11.36 -9.13 15.29
CA GLU A 43 -12.40 -8.11 15.23
C GLU A 43 -12.03 -6.99 14.27
N ASP A 44 -13.03 -6.43 13.58
CA ASP A 44 -12.81 -5.28 12.70
C ASP A 44 -12.57 -4.01 13.53
N LYS A 45 -11.31 -3.57 13.54
CA LYS A 45 -10.86 -2.32 14.20
C LYS A 45 -11.34 -1.06 13.49
N LYS A 46 -11.99 -1.17 12.33
CA LYS A 46 -12.52 -0.05 11.52
C LYS A 46 -11.49 1.02 11.20
N ILE A 47 -10.24 0.62 10.98
CA ILE A 47 -9.15 1.52 10.57
C ILE A 47 -9.28 1.79 9.07
N PHE A 48 -9.55 3.03 8.69
CA PHE A 48 -9.71 3.44 7.30
C PHE A 48 -8.41 4.05 6.76
N LEU A 49 -8.25 4.03 5.44
CA LEU A 49 -7.09 4.61 4.78
C LEU A 49 -6.93 6.11 5.06
N LYS A 50 -8.03 6.84 5.21
CA LYS A 50 -8.04 8.26 5.60
C LYS A 50 -7.39 8.52 6.96
N ASP A 51 -7.41 7.54 7.86
CA ASP A 51 -6.86 7.65 9.21
C ASP A 51 -5.35 7.36 9.22
N ILE A 52 -4.83 6.83 8.13
CA ILE A 52 -3.43 6.42 7.94
C ILE A 52 -2.58 7.52 7.30
N VAL A 53 -3.16 8.23 6.33
CA VAL A 53 -2.40 9.22 5.54
C VAL A 53 -2.04 10.45 6.37
N GLU A 54 -0.85 10.99 6.14
CA GLU A 54 -0.34 12.17 6.85
C GLU A 54 -1.01 13.46 6.35
N ASP A 55 -1.32 13.52 5.05
CA ASP A 55 -1.98 14.63 4.39
C ASP A 55 -2.70 14.18 3.12
N GLY A 56 -3.50 15.05 2.53
CA GLY A 56 -4.22 14.76 1.30
C GLY A 56 -5.52 13.99 1.49
N VAL A 57 -6.04 13.45 0.42
CA VAL A 57 -7.34 12.76 0.39
C VAL A 57 -7.20 11.44 -0.37
N VAL A 58 -7.96 10.47 0.05
CA VAL A 58 -8.00 9.13 -0.54
C VAL A 58 -9.38 8.85 -1.12
N ASP A 59 -9.43 8.00 -2.13
CA ASP A 59 -10.63 7.69 -2.91
C ASP A 59 -11.31 6.39 -2.45
N ARG A 60 -10.80 5.76 -1.40
CA ARG A 60 -11.30 4.48 -0.90
C ARG A 60 -11.02 4.29 0.59
N ASP A 61 -11.76 3.40 1.21
CA ASP A 61 -11.66 3.12 2.64
C ASP A 61 -10.41 2.29 3.01
N LYS A 62 -10.02 1.37 2.14
CA LYS A 62 -8.85 0.50 2.36
C LYS A 62 -7.91 0.59 1.15
N SER A 63 -6.62 0.74 1.39
CA SER A 63 -5.61 0.79 0.33
C SER A 63 -5.50 -0.52 -0.43
N PHE A 64 -4.92 -0.47 -1.62
CA PHE A 64 -4.37 -1.67 -2.25
C PHE A 64 -3.24 -2.25 -1.40
N CYS A 65 -3.01 -3.56 -1.54
CA CYS A 65 -1.90 -4.23 -0.89
C CYS A 65 -0.56 -3.55 -1.19
N ILE A 66 0.22 -3.25 -0.15
CA ILE A 66 1.58 -2.75 -0.30
C ILE A 66 2.44 -3.86 -0.92
N ASP A 67 3.16 -3.52 -1.98
CA ASP A 67 4.12 -4.40 -2.63
C ASP A 67 5.56 -3.87 -2.49
N ALA A 68 6.55 -4.75 -2.64
CA ALA A 68 7.97 -4.40 -2.56
C ALA A 68 8.45 -3.41 -3.64
N ASN A 69 7.62 -3.13 -4.65
CA ASN A 69 7.91 -2.19 -5.72
C ASN A 69 7.31 -0.78 -5.48
N TYR A 70 6.83 -0.49 -4.27
CA TYR A 70 6.27 0.83 -3.95
C TYR A 70 7.25 1.97 -4.21
N TRP A 71 8.56 1.70 -4.08
CA TRP A 71 9.65 2.64 -4.38
C TRP A 71 9.66 3.15 -5.84
N LYS A 72 9.05 2.40 -6.78
CA LYS A 72 8.89 2.84 -8.18
C LYS A 72 7.88 3.97 -8.35
N GLY A 73 7.25 4.40 -7.25
CA GLY A 73 6.17 5.37 -7.25
C GLY A 73 4.90 4.83 -7.89
N GLY A 74 3.84 5.61 -7.81
CA GLY A 74 2.59 5.34 -8.50
C GLY A 74 2.55 6.04 -9.86
N ASN A 75 1.62 5.61 -10.70
CA ASN A 75 1.14 6.38 -11.84
C ASN A 75 -0.35 6.12 -12.03
N LEU A 76 -1.06 7.10 -12.57
CA LEU A 76 -2.51 7.06 -12.71
C LEU A 76 -3.00 5.84 -13.50
N ARG A 77 -2.29 5.44 -14.56
CA ARG A 77 -2.68 4.27 -15.36
C ARG A 77 -2.56 2.97 -14.56
N SER A 78 -1.46 2.76 -13.84
CA SER A 78 -1.29 1.57 -12.97
C SER A 78 -2.32 1.58 -11.84
N TYR A 79 -2.64 2.74 -11.31
CA TYR A 79 -3.60 2.91 -10.23
C TYR A 79 -5.01 2.52 -10.68
N PHE A 80 -5.54 3.14 -11.73
CA PHE A 80 -6.90 2.91 -12.18
C PHE A 80 -7.12 1.60 -12.94
N VAL A 81 -6.11 1.12 -13.70
CA VAL A 81 -6.25 -0.06 -14.54
C VAL A 81 -5.79 -1.33 -13.84
N LYS A 82 -4.71 -1.26 -13.05
CA LYS A 82 -4.10 -2.44 -12.43
C LYS A 82 -4.38 -2.55 -10.93
N ASN A 83 -5.07 -1.59 -10.33
CA ASN A 83 -5.38 -1.56 -8.89
C ASN A 83 -4.12 -1.75 -8.02
N ARG A 84 -3.06 -1.01 -8.33
CA ARG A 84 -1.76 -1.13 -7.65
C ARG A 84 -1.27 0.21 -7.16
N ARG A 85 -0.56 0.17 -6.02
CA ARG A 85 0.14 1.31 -5.43
C ARG A 85 -0.78 2.49 -5.16
N GLN A 86 -1.44 2.42 -4.02
CA GLN A 86 -2.34 3.46 -3.55
C GLN A 86 -1.77 4.86 -3.77
N LEU A 87 -2.60 5.76 -4.24
CA LEU A 87 -2.30 7.17 -4.40
C LEU A 87 -3.04 7.98 -3.34
N VAL A 88 -2.38 9.04 -2.89
CA VAL A 88 -2.96 10.11 -2.09
C VAL A 88 -3.04 11.34 -2.96
N PHE A 89 -4.15 12.05 -2.89
CA PHE A 89 -4.45 13.16 -3.78
C PHE A 89 -4.40 14.49 -3.02
N ASP A 90 -3.96 15.57 -3.68
CA ASP A 90 -3.75 16.90 -3.12
C ASP A 90 -4.94 17.85 -3.43
N ASN A 91 -5.23 18.78 -2.55
CA ASN A 91 -6.45 19.61 -2.56
C ASN A 91 -6.44 20.86 -3.48
N HIS A 92 -5.31 21.25 -4.10
CA HIS A 92 -5.14 22.66 -4.45
C HIS A 92 -4.92 23.04 -5.94
N ARG A 93 -4.90 22.13 -6.91
CA ARG A 93 -4.62 22.47 -8.33
C ARG A 93 -5.52 21.73 -9.31
N CYS A 94 -5.34 22.06 -10.62
CA CYS A 94 -5.94 21.30 -11.72
C CYS A 94 -5.44 19.84 -11.70
N ILE A 95 -6.32 18.90 -11.46
CA ILE A 95 -5.95 17.56 -11.01
C ILE A 95 -6.51 16.53 -11.96
N GLN A 96 -5.61 15.83 -12.63
CA GLN A 96 -5.97 14.67 -13.41
C GLN A 96 -6.23 13.48 -12.47
N VAL A 97 -7.45 12.98 -12.51
CA VAL A 97 -7.92 11.86 -11.67
C VAL A 97 -8.27 10.61 -12.47
N GLY A 98 -8.25 10.70 -13.79
CA GLY A 98 -8.53 9.56 -14.64
C GLY A 98 -8.10 9.77 -16.09
N ILE A 99 -8.29 8.71 -16.86
CA ILE A 99 -8.09 8.69 -18.31
C ILE A 99 -9.37 8.14 -18.93
N ALA A 100 -10.05 8.95 -19.74
CA ALA A 100 -11.25 8.52 -20.46
C ALA A 100 -10.88 7.55 -21.58
N ASP A 101 -11.69 6.52 -21.79
CA ASP A 101 -11.55 5.59 -22.92
C ASP A 101 -12.18 6.20 -24.18
N ILE A 102 -11.44 7.11 -24.80
CA ILE A 102 -11.82 7.81 -26.05
C ILE A 102 -10.66 7.82 -27.01
N LYS A 103 -10.94 7.97 -28.32
CA LYS A 103 -9.91 8.20 -29.33
C LYS A 103 -9.34 9.61 -29.23
N GLY A 104 -8.02 9.75 -29.44
CA GLY A 104 -7.35 11.06 -29.47
C GLY A 104 -6.03 11.09 -28.69
N HIS A 105 -5.40 12.26 -28.66
CA HIS A 105 -4.16 12.50 -27.90
C HIS A 105 -4.39 12.38 -26.39
N ASP A 106 -3.35 12.04 -25.63
CA ASP A 106 -3.43 11.83 -24.18
C ASP A 106 -4.00 13.04 -23.41
N ILE A 107 -3.74 14.26 -23.89
CA ILE A 107 -4.27 15.47 -23.28
C ILE A 107 -5.82 15.53 -23.34
N LEU A 108 -6.42 14.97 -24.38
CA LEU A 108 -7.88 14.95 -24.58
C LEU A 108 -8.56 13.89 -23.71
N LYS A 109 -7.81 12.88 -23.28
CA LYS A 109 -8.28 11.78 -22.44
C LYS A 109 -8.25 12.09 -20.96
N ARG A 110 -7.64 13.19 -20.56
CA ARG A 110 -7.49 13.56 -19.15
C ARG A 110 -8.85 13.88 -18.54
N VAL A 111 -9.14 13.23 -17.41
CA VAL A 111 -10.30 13.50 -16.59
C VAL A 111 -9.85 14.23 -15.34
N TYR A 112 -10.51 15.34 -15.02
CA TYR A 112 -10.12 16.23 -13.94
C TYR A 112 -11.08 16.14 -12.76
N ALA A 113 -10.58 16.48 -11.59
CA ALA A 113 -11.37 16.56 -10.38
C ALA A 113 -12.24 17.81 -10.34
N ARG A 114 -13.38 17.70 -9.67
CA ARG A 114 -14.35 18.79 -9.54
C ARG A 114 -13.88 19.92 -8.63
N GLU A 115 -13.16 19.56 -7.56
CA GLU A 115 -12.73 20.49 -6.51
C GLU A 115 -11.37 21.16 -6.82
N GLY A 116 -10.73 20.80 -7.93
CA GLY A 116 -9.50 21.42 -8.40
C GLY A 116 -9.75 22.67 -9.26
N LYS A 117 -8.66 23.36 -9.64
CA LYS A 117 -8.74 24.42 -10.67
C LYS A 117 -9.03 23.78 -12.02
N ALA A 118 -9.86 24.43 -12.82
CA ALA A 118 -10.12 24.01 -14.20
C ALA A 118 -8.85 24.10 -15.06
N PRO A 119 -8.64 23.17 -16.02
CA PRO A 119 -7.64 23.36 -17.06
C PRO A 119 -8.00 24.58 -17.92
N THR A 120 -7.01 25.12 -18.62
CA THR A 120 -7.24 26.21 -19.57
C THR A 120 -8.31 25.82 -20.59
N LEU A 121 -9.35 26.62 -20.68
CA LEU A 121 -10.41 26.44 -21.68
C LEU A 121 -9.84 26.79 -23.07
N ASN A 122 -10.01 25.89 -24.01
CA ASN A 122 -9.75 26.15 -25.42
C ASN A 122 -11.05 26.39 -26.16
N THR A 123 -10.99 26.62 -27.46
CA THR A 123 -12.15 26.98 -28.32
C THR A 123 -13.20 25.86 -28.44
N MET A 124 -13.04 24.72 -27.81
CA MET A 124 -14.00 23.60 -27.71
C MET A 124 -14.75 23.20 -29.00
N ASN A 125 -14.14 23.36 -30.16
CA ASN A 125 -14.76 23.10 -31.47
C ASN A 125 -14.77 21.60 -31.81
N GLY A 126 -15.40 20.77 -30.97
CA GLY A 126 -15.50 19.31 -31.18
C GLY A 126 -14.20 18.54 -30.95
N GLY A 127 -14.16 17.25 -31.32
CA GLY A 127 -12.97 16.39 -31.19
C GLY A 127 -12.59 16.04 -29.77
N ASN A 128 -13.56 15.93 -28.86
CA ASN A 128 -13.35 15.60 -27.44
C ASN A 128 -12.50 16.62 -26.67
N ARG A 129 -12.51 17.87 -27.06
CA ARG A 129 -11.70 18.95 -26.45
C ARG A 129 -12.30 19.50 -25.16
N GLU A 130 -13.53 19.16 -24.84
CA GLU A 130 -14.20 19.58 -23.62
C GLU A 130 -13.47 19.01 -22.41
N PRO A 131 -13.22 19.82 -21.35
CA PRO A 131 -12.68 19.33 -20.10
C PRO A 131 -13.60 18.26 -19.49
N LYS A 132 -13.06 17.08 -19.24
CA LYS A 132 -13.79 16.01 -18.59
C LYS A 132 -13.57 16.10 -17.10
N VAL A 133 -14.67 16.14 -16.34
CA VAL A 133 -14.66 16.31 -14.89
C VAL A 133 -15.37 15.13 -14.25
N ILE A 134 -14.78 14.58 -13.20
CA ILE A 134 -15.47 13.66 -12.30
C ILE A 134 -15.62 14.29 -10.92
N ASN A 135 -16.55 13.78 -10.13
CA ASN A 135 -16.65 14.13 -8.72
C ASN A 135 -15.49 13.50 -7.96
N GLY A 136 -14.50 14.30 -7.55
CA GLY A 136 -13.34 13.83 -6.80
C GLY A 136 -12.00 14.39 -7.31
N THR A 137 -11.21 14.90 -6.46
CA THR A 137 -9.98 15.68 -6.55
C THR A 137 -8.79 14.87 -7.04
N LYS A 138 -7.65 15.34 -7.65
CA LYS A 138 -6.53 15.96 -6.96
C LYS A 138 -5.19 15.63 -7.63
N ARG A 139 -4.11 16.41 -7.36
CA ARG A 139 -2.75 15.92 -7.47
C ARG A 139 -2.62 14.64 -6.63
N TRP A 140 -1.74 13.77 -7.02
CA TRP A 140 -1.53 12.50 -6.35
C TRP A 140 -0.07 12.33 -5.94
N ARG A 141 0.16 11.62 -4.89
CA ARG A 141 1.45 11.08 -4.50
C ARG A 141 1.30 9.59 -4.12
N ALA A 142 2.41 8.87 -4.13
CA ALA A 142 2.45 7.55 -3.49
C ALA A 142 2.33 7.70 -1.96
N LEU A 143 1.96 6.64 -1.29
CA LEU A 143 2.05 6.57 0.18
C LEU A 143 3.50 6.77 0.62
N THR A 144 3.72 7.47 1.73
CA THR A 144 5.03 7.59 2.35
C THR A 144 5.45 6.26 3.02
N PRO A 145 6.75 6.05 3.31
CA PRO A 145 7.16 4.89 4.11
C PRO A 145 6.43 4.80 5.45
N LYS A 146 6.22 5.93 6.14
CA LYS A 146 5.48 6.01 7.40
C LYS A 146 4.02 5.54 7.25
N GLU A 147 3.32 5.99 6.22
CA GLU A 147 1.97 5.51 5.92
C GLU A 147 1.96 4.00 5.60
N CYS A 148 3.00 3.50 4.95
CA CYS A 148 3.16 2.06 4.71
C CYS A 148 3.45 1.28 6.00
N GLU A 149 4.20 1.86 6.95
CA GLU A 149 4.40 1.29 8.30
C GLU A 149 3.06 1.16 9.04
N ARG A 150 2.28 2.22 9.08
CA ARG A 150 0.93 2.22 9.68
C ARG A 150 -0.01 1.18 9.03
N LEU A 151 0.08 0.99 7.71
CA LEU A 151 -0.68 -0.06 7.01
C LEU A 151 -0.21 -1.48 7.35
N GLN A 152 1.05 -1.66 7.73
CA GLN A 152 1.57 -2.93 8.28
C GLN A 152 1.41 -3.03 9.79
N THR A 153 0.71 -2.06 10.41
CA THR A 153 0.50 -1.94 11.86
C THR A 153 1.81 -1.88 12.66
N LEU A 154 2.81 -1.23 12.07
CA LEU A 154 4.07 -0.88 12.72
C LEU A 154 4.00 0.54 13.29
N PRO A 155 4.78 0.84 14.34
CA PRO A 155 4.97 2.20 14.81
C PRO A 155 5.55 3.11 13.71
N ASP A 156 5.29 4.42 13.81
CA ASP A 156 5.89 5.41 12.92
C ASP A 156 7.41 5.33 12.98
N ASP A 157 8.04 5.46 11.81
CA ASP A 157 9.49 5.47 11.62
C ASP A 157 10.23 4.18 12.04
N TYR A 158 9.50 3.08 12.26
CA TYR A 158 10.06 1.77 12.61
C TYR A 158 11.14 1.29 11.63
N THR A 159 10.98 1.56 10.34
CA THR A 159 11.95 1.18 9.31
C THR A 159 12.92 2.31 8.96
N MET A 160 13.03 3.36 9.78
CA MET A 160 13.85 4.54 9.46
C MET A 160 15.35 4.22 9.51
N PHE A 161 15.74 3.41 10.49
CA PHE A 161 17.13 3.06 10.73
C PHE A 161 17.36 1.56 10.57
N GLY A 162 18.59 1.18 10.33
CA GLY A 162 19.03 -0.21 10.31
C GLY A 162 20.45 -0.35 10.84
N ASP A 163 20.72 -1.47 11.47
CA ASP A 163 22.06 -1.85 11.89
C ASP A 163 22.80 -2.50 10.72
N PHE A 164 24.01 -2.07 10.50
CA PHE A 164 24.89 -2.59 9.45
C PHE A 164 26.18 -3.09 10.08
N GLU A 165 26.62 -4.26 9.66
CA GLU A 165 27.96 -4.75 9.98
C GLU A 165 28.98 -3.92 9.17
N THR A 166 30.12 -3.60 9.78
CA THR A 166 31.28 -3.07 9.09
C THR A 166 31.96 -4.19 8.28
N ASP A 167 32.57 -3.85 7.16
CA ASP A 167 33.08 -4.78 6.14
C ASP A 167 33.84 -6.00 6.69
N GLU A 168 33.74 -7.13 5.97
CA GLU A 168 34.08 -8.51 6.33
C GLU A 168 35.54 -8.79 6.78
N ASN A 169 36.42 -7.79 6.83
CA ASN A 169 37.85 -7.95 7.11
C ASN A 169 38.32 -7.47 8.48
N VAL A 170 37.41 -7.06 9.35
CA VAL A 170 37.76 -6.59 10.69
C VAL A 170 37.42 -7.66 11.72
N ASN A 171 38.34 -7.97 12.65
CA ASN A 171 38.10 -8.83 13.79
C ASN A 171 36.89 -8.32 14.56
N LYS A 172 35.78 -9.08 14.58
CA LYS A 172 34.50 -8.70 15.18
C LYS A 172 34.68 -8.34 16.66
N THR A 173 34.60 -7.05 16.95
CA THR A 173 34.38 -6.50 18.29
C THR A 173 32.94 -6.00 18.39
N ASN A 174 32.40 -5.77 19.59
CA ASN A 174 31.04 -5.27 19.77
C ASN A 174 30.76 -3.89 19.13
N ASP A 175 31.79 -3.21 18.60
CA ASP A 175 31.75 -1.89 17.96
C ASP A 175 31.64 -1.96 16.43
N ASP A 176 31.51 -3.16 15.84
CA ASP A 176 31.46 -3.38 14.39
C ASP A 176 30.09 -3.12 13.75
N TYR A 177 29.14 -2.61 14.52
CA TYR A 177 27.82 -2.23 14.04
C TYR A 177 27.65 -0.72 14.07
N PHE A 178 27.03 -0.18 13.06
CA PHE A 178 26.64 1.22 13.04
C PHE A 178 25.20 1.40 12.57
N ILE A 179 24.51 2.35 13.18
CA ILE A 179 23.14 2.72 12.84
C ILE A 179 23.18 3.68 11.65
N LYS A 180 22.43 3.38 10.61
CA LYS A 180 22.33 4.19 9.40
C LYS A 180 20.89 4.36 8.96
N ASP A 181 20.60 5.53 8.38
CA ASP A 181 19.33 5.80 7.72
C ASP A 181 19.11 4.85 6.54
N LEU A 182 17.96 4.18 6.55
CA LEU A 182 17.52 3.35 5.43
C LEU A 182 16.97 4.23 4.31
N SER A 183 17.37 3.94 3.08
CA SER A 183 16.80 4.60 1.92
C SER A 183 15.30 4.29 1.78
N LYS A 184 14.54 5.23 1.19
CA LYS A 184 13.11 5.00 0.90
C LYS A 184 12.87 3.71 0.14
N THR A 185 13.77 3.35 -0.78
CA THR A 185 13.68 2.09 -1.56
C THR A 185 13.77 0.86 -0.67
N GLN A 186 14.71 0.84 0.28
CA GLN A 186 14.87 -0.26 1.25
C GLN A 186 13.65 -0.35 2.15
N ARG A 187 13.20 0.77 2.72
CA ARG A 187 11.98 0.83 3.56
C ARG A 187 10.77 0.25 2.83
N TYR A 188 10.48 0.66 1.59
CA TYR A 188 9.37 0.11 0.82
C TYR A 188 9.51 -1.37 0.51
N LYS A 189 10.73 -1.87 0.24
CA LYS A 189 10.96 -3.30 0.01
C LYS A 189 10.67 -4.11 1.26
N MET A 190 11.14 -3.67 2.42
CA MET A 190 10.88 -4.33 3.71
C MET A 190 9.39 -4.37 4.01
N LEU A 191 8.71 -3.24 3.91
CA LEU A 191 7.27 -3.12 4.19
C LEU A 191 6.41 -3.92 3.21
N GLY A 192 6.78 -3.94 1.92
CA GLY A 192 6.06 -4.71 0.90
C GLY A 192 6.22 -6.22 1.05
N ASN A 193 7.39 -6.68 1.52
CA ASN A 193 7.67 -8.10 1.80
C ASN A 193 7.24 -8.53 3.21
N GLY A 194 7.03 -7.57 4.11
CA GLY A 194 6.67 -7.82 5.50
C GLY A 194 5.23 -8.29 5.70
N PHE A 195 4.91 -8.59 6.94
CA PHE A 195 3.57 -8.95 7.40
C PHE A 195 2.81 -7.73 7.93
N CYS A 196 1.48 -7.83 7.98
CA CYS A 196 0.68 -7.00 8.87
C CYS A 196 0.85 -7.55 10.29
N VAL A 197 1.53 -6.79 11.15
CA VAL A 197 1.99 -7.28 12.46
C VAL A 197 0.81 -7.68 13.36
N ASP A 198 -0.27 -6.91 13.36
CA ASP A 198 -1.45 -7.22 14.17
C ASP A 198 -2.14 -8.52 13.78
N VAL A 199 -2.04 -8.95 12.50
CA VAL A 199 -2.54 -10.27 12.08
C VAL A 199 -1.69 -11.38 12.69
N ILE A 200 -0.37 -11.25 12.63
CA ILE A 200 0.55 -12.24 13.22
C ILE A 200 0.38 -12.29 14.74
N ALA A 201 0.34 -11.14 15.40
CA ALA A 201 0.11 -11.04 16.83
C ALA A 201 -1.23 -11.67 17.25
N HIS A 202 -2.29 -11.49 16.46
CA HIS A 202 -3.58 -12.13 16.72
C HIS A 202 -3.49 -13.66 16.65
N ILE A 203 -2.85 -14.21 15.62
CA ILE A 203 -2.64 -15.66 15.47
C ILE A 203 -1.84 -16.23 16.65
N LEU A 204 -0.73 -15.58 17.03
CA LEU A 204 0.14 -16.06 18.10
C LEU A 204 -0.51 -15.95 19.48
N ARG A 205 -1.35 -14.93 19.72
CA ARG A 205 -2.09 -14.82 21.00
C ARG A 205 -3.14 -15.91 21.20
N SER A 206 -3.61 -16.53 20.12
CA SER A 206 -4.55 -17.66 20.19
C SER A 206 -3.84 -19.02 20.32
N MET A 207 -2.50 -19.04 20.35
CA MET A 207 -1.72 -20.25 20.57
C MET A 207 -1.91 -20.73 22.02
N PRO A 208 -2.17 -22.03 22.25
CA PRO A 208 -2.25 -22.58 23.60
C PRO A 208 -0.94 -22.37 24.34
N GLU A 209 -1.00 -22.05 25.63
CA GLU A 209 0.16 -22.15 26.54
C GLU A 209 0.49 -23.62 26.74
N GLU A 210 1.77 -23.98 26.75
CA GLU A 210 2.25 -25.35 27.01
C GLU A 210 2.05 -25.78 28.47
#